data_050abf2b2e6b6e59a3bfecd93426bbf0
#
_entry.id   050abf2b2e6b6e59a3bfecd93426bbf0
#
_cell.length_a   1.000
_cell.length_b   1.000
_cell.length_c   1.000
_cell.angle_alpha   90.00
_cell.angle_beta   90.00
_cell.angle_gamma   90.00
#
_symmetry.space_group_name_H-M   'P 1'
#
loop_
_entity.id
_entity.type
_entity.pdbx_description
1 polymer ?
#
loop_
_entity_poly.entity_id
_entity_poly.type
_entity_poly.pdbx_seq_one_letter_code
_entity_poly.pdbx_strand_id
1 'polypeptide(L)'
;MYSLETKPELDKIFSKLSKKSPKQMEIILKKIEQILGNPLHFKPLRGDMHGARRVHIDKSFVLTYEIDEERKTVTLLDYNHHDKVY
;
A
#
# COMPACT_ATOMS: atom_id res chain seq x y z
N MET A 1 -13.41 -8.65 7.60
CA MET A 1 -12.01 -8.27 7.33
C MET A 1 -11.72 -8.39 5.83
N TYR A 2 -10.90 -7.52 5.31
CA TYR A 2 -10.55 -7.54 3.89
C TYR A 2 -9.43 -8.53 3.62
N SER A 3 -9.46 -9.15 2.44
CA SER A 3 -8.36 -9.98 1.96
C SER A 3 -7.29 -9.09 1.31
N LEU A 4 -6.07 -9.60 1.24
CA LEU A 4 -4.96 -8.85 0.67
C LEU A 4 -4.46 -9.51 -0.61
N GLU A 5 -4.30 -8.69 -1.65
CA GLU A 5 -3.61 -9.09 -2.89
C GLU A 5 -2.49 -8.09 -3.16
N THR A 6 -1.44 -8.55 -3.79
CA THR A 6 -0.27 -7.72 -4.09
C THR A 6 0.16 -7.98 -5.53
N LYS A 7 0.43 -6.90 -6.29
CA LYS A 7 0.94 -7.08 -7.64
C LYS A 7 2.32 -7.75 -7.62
N PRO A 8 2.62 -8.61 -8.61
CA PRO A 8 3.90 -9.33 -8.63
C PRO A 8 5.14 -8.43 -8.57
N GLU A 9 5.09 -7.29 -9.23
CA GLU A 9 6.20 -6.33 -9.20
C GLU A 9 6.46 -5.83 -7.78
N LEU A 10 5.40 -5.63 -7.03
CA LEU A 10 5.50 -5.13 -5.67
C LEU A 10 6.03 -6.22 -4.72
N ASP A 11 5.64 -7.47 -4.95
CA ASP A 11 6.18 -8.59 -4.19
C ASP A 11 7.70 -8.65 -4.31
N LYS A 12 8.22 -8.41 -5.49
CA LYS A 12 9.67 -8.39 -5.72
C LYS A 12 10.33 -7.26 -4.96
N ILE A 13 9.71 -6.08 -4.97
CA ILE A 13 10.22 -4.92 -4.22
C ILE A 13 10.27 -5.24 -2.73
N PHE A 14 9.19 -5.78 -2.19
CA PHE A 14 9.12 -6.11 -0.76
C PHE A 14 10.12 -7.21 -0.38
N SER A 15 10.32 -8.18 -1.25
CA SER A 15 11.29 -9.25 -1.01
C SER A 15 12.71 -8.69 -0.88
N LYS A 16 13.07 -7.77 -1.77
CA LYS A 16 14.37 -7.09 -1.69
C LYS A 16 14.47 -6.20 -0.46
N LEU A 17 13.40 -5.47 -0.19
CA LEU A 17 13.37 -4.53 0.94
C LEU A 17 13.49 -5.25 2.27
N SER A 18 12.89 -6.43 2.41
CA SER A 18 12.97 -7.19 3.65
C SER A 18 14.39 -7.60 3.98
N LYS A 19 15.25 -7.72 2.96
CA LYS A 19 16.68 -8.03 3.15
C LYS A 19 17.51 -6.78 3.41
N LYS A 20 17.21 -5.70 2.68
CA LYS A 20 17.99 -4.45 2.79
C LYS A 20 17.63 -3.62 4.00
N SER A 21 16.35 -3.56 4.33
CA SER A 21 15.87 -2.72 5.42
C SER A 21 14.69 -3.40 6.11
N PRO A 22 14.98 -4.37 7.00
CA PRO A 22 13.91 -5.05 7.75
C PRO A 22 13.04 -4.08 8.54
N LYS A 23 13.61 -2.99 9.03
CA LYS A 23 12.87 -1.99 9.78
C LYS A 23 11.83 -1.28 8.92
N GLN A 24 12.21 -0.93 7.68
CA GLN A 24 11.27 -0.32 6.73
C GLN A 24 10.14 -1.29 6.42
N MET A 25 10.46 -2.56 6.21
CA MET A 25 9.47 -3.59 5.94
C MET A 25 8.51 -3.76 7.11
N GLU A 26 9.00 -3.66 8.34
CA GLU A 26 8.16 -3.72 9.53
C GLU A 26 7.14 -2.59 9.55
N ILE A 27 7.56 -1.38 9.19
CA ILE A 27 6.65 -0.23 9.10
C ILE A 27 5.57 -0.49 8.05
N ILE A 28 5.96 -1.03 6.90
CA ILE A 28 5.02 -1.37 5.83
C ILE A 28 3.99 -2.39 6.32
N LEU A 29 4.43 -3.43 7.00
CA LEU A 29 3.53 -4.48 7.49
C LEU A 29 2.52 -3.93 8.50
N LYS A 30 2.94 -3.02 9.37
CA LYS A 30 2.02 -2.39 10.30
C LYS A 30 0.98 -1.54 9.60
N LYS A 31 1.37 -0.83 8.54
CA LYS A 31 0.42 -0.06 7.74
C LYS A 31 -0.56 -0.96 7.00
N ILE A 32 -0.08 -2.08 6.48
CA ILE A 32 -0.95 -3.05 5.82
C ILE A 32 -2.01 -3.56 6.80
N GLU A 33 -1.64 -3.86 8.03
CA GLU A 33 -2.61 -4.27 9.05
C GLU A 33 -3.68 -3.20 9.27
N GLN A 34 -3.26 -1.94 9.35
CA GLN A 34 -4.20 -0.82 9.50
C GLN A 34 -5.13 -0.71 8.30
N ILE A 35 -4.59 -0.87 7.09
CA ILE A 35 -5.39 -0.84 5.87
C ILE A 35 -6.44 -1.94 5.88
N LEU A 36 -6.05 -3.16 6.22
CA LEU A 36 -6.99 -4.29 6.23
C LEU A 36 -8.08 -4.14 7.29
N GLY A 37 -7.76 -3.46 8.39
CA GLY A 37 -8.74 -3.19 9.44
C GLY A 37 -9.75 -2.11 9.06
N ASN A 38 -9.31 -1.10 8.28
CA ASN A 38 -10.19 -0.01 7.85
C ASN A 38 -9.62 0.65 6.60
N PRO A 39 -9.80 0.04 5.42
CA PRO A 39 -9.20 0.56 4.19
C PRO A 39 -9.73 1.92 3.76
N LEU A 40 -10.90 2.32 4.24
CA LEU A 40 -11.48 3.62 3.92
C LEU A 40 -10.92 4.77 4.75
N HIS A 41 -10.11 4.46 5.75
CA HIS A 41 -9.52 5.47 6.64
C HIS A 41 -8.53 6.39 5.93
N PHE A 42 -7.78 5.88 4.97
CA PHE A 42 -6.73 6.64 4.32
C PHE A 42 -7.26 7.46 3.14
N LYS A 43 -6.49 8.47 2.73
CA LYS A 43 -6.95 9.43 1.74
C LYS A 43 -7.02 8.83 0.34
N PRO A 44 -8.10 9.09 -0.43
CA PRO A 44 -8.15 8.68 -1.82
C PRO A 44 -7.18 9.48 -2.68
N LEU A 45 -6.71 8.88 -3.76
CA LEU A 45 -5.95 9.60 -4.76
C LEU A 45 -6.91 10.45 -5.61
N ARG A 46 -6.41 11.60 -6.06
CA ARG A 46 -7.18 12.48 -6.94
C ARG A 46 -7.09 12.01 -8.37
N GLY A 47 -8.06 12.41 -9.18
CA GLY A 47 -8.07 12.17 -10.61
C GLY A 47 -8.76 10.87 -10.96
N ASP A 48 -8.24 10.22 -12.00
CA ASP A 48 -8.91 9.08 -12.62
C ASP A 48 -8.72 7.75 -11.89
N MET A 49 -8.01 7.75 -10.78
CA MET A 49 -7.74 6.51 -10.04
C MET A 49 -8.85 6.22 -9.05
N HIS A 50 -10.01 5.88 -9.55
CA HIS A 50 -11.16 5.55 -8.73
C HIS A 50 -10.88 4.36 -7.82
N GLY A 51 -11.21 4.50 -6.54
CA GLY A 51 -11.02 3.44 -5.58
C GLY A 51 -9.60 3.29 -5.07
N ALA A 52 -8.65 4.04 -5.64
CA ALA A 52 -7.26 4.00 -5.18
C ALA A 52 -7.07 4.95 -4.00
N ARG A 53 -6.24 4.52 -3.06
CA ARG A 53 -5.90 5.29 -1.88
C ARG A 53 -4.41 5.21 -1.64
N ARG A 54 -3.90 6.12 -0.82
CA ARG A 54 -2.48 6.18 -0.50
C ARG A 54 -2.27 6.28 1.00
N VAL A 55 -1.15 5.76 1.44
CA VAL A 55 -0.72 5.89 2.83
C VAL A 55 0.78 6.14 2.85
N HIS A 56 1.20 7.09 3.71
CA HIS A 56 2.61 7.37 3.87
C HIS A 56 3.30 6.28 4.66
N ILE A 57 4.46 5.87 4.17
CA ILE A 57 5.32 4.92 4.84
C ILE A 57 6.56 5.69 5.29
N ASP A 58 6.76 5.75 6.61
CA ASP A 58 7.82 6.58 7.17
C ASP A 58 7.62 8.02 6.67
N LYS A 59 8.67 8.71 6.30
CA LYS A 59 8.57 10.11 5.87
C LYS A 59 8.65 10.29 4.36
N SER A 60 9.20 9.33 3.66
CA SER A 60 9.60 9.52 2.27
C SER A 60 8.90 8.65 1.27
N PHE A 61 8.13 7.66 1.68
CA PHE A 61 7.53 6.70 0.76
C PHE A 61 6.02 6.71 0.85
N VAL A 62 5.39 6.28 -0.24
CA VAL A 62 3.93 6.19 -0.34
C VAL A 62 3.57 4.81 -0.86
N LEU A 63 2.66 4.16 -0.15
CA LEU A 63 2.07 2.89 -0.57
C LEU A 63 0.68 3.20 -1.13
N THR A 64 0.45 2.75 -2.36
CA THR A 64 -0.83 2.94 -3.03
C THR A 64 -1.57 1.61 -3.10
N TYR A 65 -2.86 1.64 -2.82
CA TYR A 65 -3.69 0.45 -2.86
C TYR A 65 -5.08 0.80 -3.41
N GLU A 66 -5.81 -0.22 -3.81
CA GLU A 66 -7.21 -0.05 -4.20
C GLU A 66 -8.08 -1.02 -3.42
N ILE A 67 -9.38 -0.71 -3.36
CA ILE A 67 -10.35 -1.50 -2.62
C ILE A 67 -11.41 -2.01 -3.58
N ASP A 68 -11.67 -3.31 -3.52
CA ASP A 68 -12.82 -3.92 -4.19
C ASP A 68 -13.83 -4.28 -3.11
N GLU A 69 -14.88 -3.49 -2.99
CA GLU A 69 -15.89 -3.67 -1.95
C GLU A 69 -16.73 -4.93 -2.16
N GLU A 70 -16.96 -5.33 -3.39
CA GLU A 70 -17.73 -6.52 -3.66
C GLU A 70 -17.01 -7.78 -3.22
N ARG A 71 -15.72 -7.84 -3.50
CA ARG A 71 -14.87 -8.97 -3.13
C ARG A 71 -14.25 -8.83 -1.75
N LYS A 72 -14.43 -7.68 -1.12
CA LYS A 72 -13.78 -7.34 0.16
C LYS A 72 -12.27 -7.59 0.09
N THR A 73 -11.65 -7.04 -0.95
CA THR A 73 -10.24 -7.25 -1.24
C THR A 73 -9.51 -5.92 -1.36
N VAL A 74 -8.35 -5.84 -0.73
CA VAL A 74 -7.41 -4.72 -0.88
C VAL A 74 -6.26 -5.21 -1.73
N THR A 75 -5.95 -4.49 -2.80
CA THR A 75 -4.83 -4.80 -3.69
C THR A 75 -3.76 -3.72 -3.56
N LEU A 76 -2.56 -4.12 -3.19
CA LEU A 76 -1.42 -3.21 -3.13
C LEU A 76 -0.91 -2.99 -4.55
N LEU A 77 -0.83 -1.71 -4.97
CA LEU A 77 -0.52 -1.34 -6.35
C LEU A 77 0.91 -0.89 -6.55
N ASP A 78 1.38 0.04 -5.73
CA ASP A 78 2.68 0.67 -5.89
C ASP A 78 3.28 1.05 -4.56
N TYR A 79 4.62 1.07 -4.53
CA TYR A 79 5.38 1.55 -3.41
C TYR A 79 6.52 2.41 -3.95
N ASN A 80 6.44 3.73 -3.79
CA ASN A 80 7.36 4.67 -4.40
C ASN A 80 7.76 5.78 -3.45
N HIS A 81 8.91 6.39 -3.74
CA HIS A 81 9.29 7.62 -3.08
C HIS A 81 8.21 8.67 -3.40
N HIS A 82 7.81 9.47 -2.40
CA HIS A 82 6.68 10.39 -2.58
C HIS A 82 6.89 11.41 -3.69
N ASP A 83 8.12 11.76 -4.01
CA ASP A 83 8.43 12.69 -5.11
C ASP A 83 7.99 12.15 -6.47
N LYS A 84 7.81 10.84 -6.60
CA LYS A 84 7.41 10.21 -7.86
C LYS A 84 5.91 9.96 -7.95
N VAL A 85 5.18 10.16 -6.86
CA VAL A 85 3.73 9.90 -6.81
C VAL A 85 2.93 11.16 -7.07
N TYR A 86 3.52 12.32 -6.82
CA TYR A 86 2.87 13.62 -6.99
C TYR A 86 3.33 14.38 -8.24
#